data_86cdbb503b411ad247434e5d25b5eecd
#
_entry.id   86cdbb503b411ad247434e5d25b5eecd
#
_cell.length_a   1.000
_cell.length_b   1.000
_cell.length_c   1.000
_cell.angle_alpha   90.00
_cell.angle_beta   90.00
_cell.angle_gamma   90.00
#
_symmetry.space_group_name_H-M   'P 1'
#
loop_
_entity.id
_entity.type
_entity.pdbx_description
1 polymer ?
#
loop_
_entity_poly.entity_id
_entity_poly.type
_entity_poly.pdbx_seq_one_letter_code
_entity_poly.pdbx_strand_id
1 'polypeptide(L)'
;MKTLAAAATAGVLLLPTQLATAQPAQNSTTAAQDQAADSETITIKVGISQDALADLRSTGREAREQGRTALPVPPPATQPTQRAPGQALPAPKQPPLTLLEGAQTSSRTAASASTPATAAGLGDGPSTRVAAPIEDKPNSALLEECFNAGGADTGIGRVHNRFTYCARVSIEAEYWSIDSKGVPIEKEGDTTAKLELFAQGDDKDRRTRIFSQIQKDSVDYDWGPIDNIFVAPNVPLSLLGQCLQDTEVCHATRGSYTLPWTVWDNNPEWAYWDVYNHEETTEGRDKISYNQWAVEFFTENAEYKTFQRGRTAPRLARCDSASYFNFGTARYPKACVFSEVTPYLTYTLGSDHHAVAEHIDTAQNRAHSTYPLLAPPGVPWPRAKNIPGKYIPGNPDAPGLHRITKRLHPTEYKSNSDHKDGACYKTGPERNTYLDTGLPNRPPQGEQCDEYPFASTLEGAGNPTYDFSVKSIPARDNRVAGGMLRKYYVDDRILAWDAGLPRPDTTNDRFYVHIR
;
A
#
# COMPACT_ATOMS: atom_id res chain seq x y z
N MET A 1 -64.80 -21.87 -36.03
CA MET A 1 -64.65 -21.80 -37.50
C MET A 1 -63.20 -21.64 -37.86
N LYS A 2 -62.74 -22.65 -38.61
CA LYS A 2 -61.54 -22.68 -39.47
C LYS A 2 -60.15 -22.39 -38.87
N THR A 3 -59.49 -23.41 -38.43
CA THR A 3 -58.18 -23.95 -38.66
C THR A 3 -57.39 -23.44 -39.85
N LEU A 4 -56.14 -23.09 -39.69
CA LEU A 4 -55.10 -23.29 -40.70
C LEU A 4 -53.77 -23.60 -40.00
N ALA A 5 -53.28 -24.81 -40.23
CA ALA A 5 -51.96 -25.30 -39.84
C ALA A 5 -50.91 -24.87 -40.89
N ALA A 6 -49.75 -24.52 -40.48
CA ALA A 6 -48.57 -24.42 -41.36
C ALA A 6 -47.45 -25.29 -40.79
N ALA A 7 -47.07 -26.29 -41.55
CA ALA A 7 -45.96 -27.18 -41.34
C ALA A 7 -44.63 -26.47 -41.69
N ALA A 8 -43.63 -26.57 -40.83
CA ALA A 8 -42.23 -26.19 -41.11
C ALA A 8 -41.34 -27.44 -41.10
N THR A 9 -40.82 -27.75 -42.26
CA THR A 9 -39.86 -28.82 -42.56
C THR A 9 -38.47 -28.52 -41.89
N ALA A 10 -38.00 -29.49 -41.13
CA ALA A 10 -36.66 -29.51 -40.61
C ALA A 10 -35.67 -30.03 -41.66
N GLY A 11 -34.72 -29.17 -42.04
CA GLY A 11 -33.55 -29.54 -42.83
C GLY A 11 -32.37 -29.90 -41.92
N VAL A 12 -31.98 -31.17 -41.98
CA VAL A 12 -30.76 -31.67 -41.29
C VAL A 12 -29.57 -31.35 -42.18
N LEU A 13 -28.67 -30.48 -41.71
CA LEU A 13 -27.34 -30.27 -42.29
C LEU A 13 -26.33 -31.14 -41.52
N LEU A 14 -25.84 -32.16 -42.21
CA LEU A 14 -24.66 -32.96 -41.77
C LEU A 14 -23.39 -32.18 -42.08
N LEU A 15 -22.63 -31.80 -41.05
CA LEU A 15 -21.27 -31.32 -41.15
C LEU A 15 -20.30 -32.47 -40.85
N PRO A 16 -19.18 -32.58 -41.59
CA PRO A 16 -18.23 -33.67 -41.38
C PRO A 16 -17.34 -33.40 -40.12
N THR A 17 -17.24 -34.42 -39.27
CA THR A 17 -16.31 -34.51 -38.17
C THR A 17 -14.87 -34.62 -38.67
N GLN A 18 -14.05 -33.60 -38.46
CA GLN A 18 -12.61 -33.71 -38.57
C GLN A 18 -12.05 -34.22 -37.24
N LEU A 19 -11.41 -35.38 -37.28
CA LEU A 19 -10.57 -35.87 -36.19
C LEU A 19 -9.32 -34.96 -36.06
N ALA A 20 -9.25 -34.25 -34.96
CA ALA A 20 -8.01 -33.57 -34.56
C ALA A 20 -7.09 -34.57 -33.88
N THR A 21 -5.97 -34.87 -34.49
CA THR A 21 -4.85 -35.59 -33.89
C THR A 21 -4.19 -34.72 -32.86
N ALA A 22 -4.16 -35.19 -31.60
CA ALA A 22 -3.46 -34.56 -30.52
C ALA A 22 -1.94 -34.67 -30.75
N GLN A 23 -1.25 -33.53 -30.91
CA GLN A 23 0.19 -33.42 -30.79
C GLN A 23 0.57 -33.34 -29.29
N PRO A 24 1.70 -33.98 -28.89
CA PRO A 24 2.17 -33.89 -27.53
C PRO A 24 2.67 -32.47 -27.23
N ALA A 25 2.23 -31.92 -26.08
CA ALA A 25 2.66 -30.64 -25.58
C ALA A 25 4.19 -30.63 -25.36
N GLN A 26 4.89 -29.81 -26.11
CA GLN A 26 6.27 -29.45 -25.83
C GLN A 26 6.24 -28.52 -24.59
N ASN A 27 6.88 -29.00 -23.50
CA ASN A 27 7.23 -28.17 -22.36
C ASN A 27 8.19 -27.07 -22.81
N SER A 28 7.69 -25.91 -23.16
CA SER A 28 8.48 -24.68 -23.19
C SER A 28 8.50 -24.10 -21.78
N THR A 29 9.55 -24.39 -21.03
CA THR A 29 10.00 -23.58 -19.92
C THR A 29 10.37 -22.21 -20.47
N THR A 30 9.41 -21.34 -20.61
CA THR A 30 9.65 -19.90 -20.72
C THR A 30 10.12 -19.43 -19.36
N ALA A 31 11.43 -19.24 -19.24
CA ALA A 31 12.01 -18.42 -18.20
C ALA A 31 11.23 -17.09 -18.22
N ALA A 32 10.59 -16.76 -17.09
CA ALA A 32 10.09 -15.44 -16.85
C ALA A 32 11.31 -14.50 -16.93
N GLN A 33 11.44 -13.82 -18.06
CA GLN A 33 12.32 -12.66 -18.12
C GLN A 33 11.70 -11.64 -17.15
N ASP A 34 12.41 -11.40 -16.04
CA ASP A 34 12.30 -10.19 -15.27
C ASP A 34 12.54 -9.03 -16.25
N GLN A 35 11.46 -8.51 -16.82
CA GLN A 35 11.47 -7.17 -17.34
C GLN A 35 11.53 -6.28 -16.08
N ALA A 36 12.74 -5.89 -15.70
CA ALA A 36 12.98 -4.70 -14.94
C ALA A 36 12.24 -3.59 -15.70
N ALA A 37 11.12 -3.12 -15.14
CA ALA A 37 10.48 -1.91 -15.64
C ALA A 37 11.53 -0.82 -15.53
N ASP A 38 12.06 -0.37 -16.67
CA ASP A 38 12.95 0.77 -16.76
C ASP A 38 12.32 1.89 -15.92
N SER A 39 13.05 2.37 -14.92
CA SER A 39 12.60 3.47 -14.09
C SER A 39 12.46 4.69 -15.00
N GLU A 40 11.22 5.06 -15.31
CA GLU A 40 10.93 6.20 -16.15
C GLU A 40 11.59 7.43 -15.53
N THR A 41 12.53 8.06 -16.27
CA THR A 41 13.20 9.28 -15.81
C THR A 41 12.21 10.44 -15.89
N ILE A 42 12.04 11.16 -14.79
CA ILE A 42 11.17 12.33 -14.74
C ILE A 42 11.92 13.56 -15.21
N THR A 43 11.54 14.09 -16.37
CA THR A 43 12.20 15.25 -16.97
C THR A 43 11.50 16.55 -16.57
N ILE A 44 12.30 17.55 -16.17
CA ILE A 44 11.89 18.95 -15.99
C ILE A 44 12.61 19.83 -17.02
N LYS A 45 11.97 20.94 -17.44
CA LYS A 45 12.60 21.91 -18.36
C LYS A 45 12.55 23.30 -17.75
N VAL A 46 13.74 23.88 -17.59
CA VAL A 46 13.95 25.12 -16.87
C VAL A 46 14.66 26.13 -17.79
N GLY A 47 14.11 27.32 -17.90
CA GLY A 47 14.75 28.48 -18.53
C GLY A 47 15.57 29.26 -17.54
N ILE A 48 16.77 29.71 -17.95
CA ILE A 48 17.66 30.59 -17.20
C ILE A 48 17.77 31.91 -17.97
N SER A 49 17.56 33.04 -17.32
CA SER A 49 17.77 34.34 -17.95
C SER A 49 19.23 34.53 -18.39
N GLN A 50 19.45 35.21 -19.50
CA GLN A 50 20.81 35.45 -20.01
C GLN A 50 21.68 36.18 -18.98
N ASP A 51 21.10 37.10 -18.23
CA ASP A 51 21.82 37.86 -17.22
C ASP A 51 22.26 36.94 -16.05
N ALA A 52 21.39 36.07 -15.57
CA ALA A 52 21.73 35.09 -14.52
C ALA A 52 22.80 34.09 -14.99
N LEU A 53 22.71 33.62 -16.23
CA LEU A 53 23.70 32.71 -16.80
C LEU A 53 25.07 33.41 -16.99
N ALA A 54 25.08 34.67 -17.42
CA ALA A 54 26.30 35.47 -17.55
C ALA A 54 26.95 35.74 -16.19
N ASP A 55 26.14 36.01 -15.15
CA ASP A 55 26.61 36.22 -13.78
C ASP A 55 27.23 34.93 -13.19
N LEU A 56 26.59 33.80 -13.33
CA LEU A 56 27.13 32.50 -12.91
C LEU A 56 28.47 32.18 -13.61
N ARG A 57 28.54 32.40 -14.91
CA ARG A 57 29.78 32.20 -15.70
C ARG A 57 30.88 33.19 -15.33
N SER A 58 30.53 34.44 -15.01
CA SER A 58 31.48 35.45 -14.52
C SER A 58 32.08 35.05 -13.18
N THR A 59 31.21 34.72 -12.23
CA THR A 59 31.62 34.26 -10.90
C THR A 59 32.46 32.98 -10.96
N GLY A 60 32.13 32.06 -11.88
CA GLY A 60 32.93 30.86 -12.14
C GLY A 60 34.33 31.16 -12.70
N ARG A 61 34.45 32.12 -13.61
CA ARG A 61 35.77 32.57 -14.14
C ARG A 61 36.64 33.17 -13.04
N GLU A 62 36.08 34.06 -12.22
CA GLU A 62 36.81 34.68 -11.10
C GLU A 62 37.27 33.62 -10.08
N ALA A 63 36.43 32.63 -9.75
CA ALA A 63 36.80 31.54 -8.87
C ALA A 63 37.95 30.71 -9.42
N ARG A 64 37.93 30.41 -10.73
CA ARG A 64 39.01 29.71 -11.43
C ARG A 64 40.32 30.48 -11.43
N GLU A 65 40.28 31.80 -11.71
CA GLU A 65 41.46 32.67 -11.66
C GLU A 65 42.07 32.73 -10.25
N GLN A 66 41.24 32.58 -9.22
CA GLN A 66 41.68 32.48 -7.83
C GLN A 66 42.14 31.06 -7.42
N GLY A 67 42.20 30.10 -8.35
CA GLY A 67 42.63 28.73 -8.11
C GLY A 67 41.61 27.90 -7.32
N ARG A 68 40.34 28.30 -7.26
CA ARG A 68 39.27 27.55 -6.62
C ARG A 68 38.81 26.41 -7.53
N THR A 69 38.42 25.29 -6.91
CA THR A 69 37.87 24.11 -7.59
C THR A 69 36.36 24.07 -7.61
N ALA A 70 35.68 24.98 -6.89
CA ALA A 70 34.25 25.14 -6.85
C ALA A 70 33.86 26.53 -6.33
N LEU A 71 32.63 26.98 -6.57
CA LEU A 71 32.07 28.15 -5.90
C LEU A 71 31.79 27.84 -4.41
N PRO A 72 31.80 28.86 -3.52
CA PRO A 72 31.39 28.67 -2.13
C PRO A 72 29.96 28.19 -2.10
N VAL A 73 29.71 27.07 -1.42
CA VAL A 73 28.37 26.57 -1.19
C VAL A 73 27.62 27.55 -0.27
N PRO A 74 26.49 28.12 -0.68
CA PRO A 74 25.69 28.94 0.21
C PRO A 74 25.28 28.12 1.43
N PRO A 75 25.19 28.72 2.63
CA PRO A 75 24.71 28.00 3.80
C PRO A 75 23.29 27.47 3.52
N PRO A 76 22.97 26.25 3.95
CA PRO A 76 21.65 25.66 3.72
C PRO A 76 20.58 26.63 4.25
N ALA A 77 19.59 26.93 3.43
CA ALA A 77 18.46 27.73 3.85
C ALA A 77 17.71 26.98 4.95
N THR A 78 17.81 27.44 6.18
CA THR A 78 17.31 26.77 7.37
C THR A 78 15.77 26.73 7.46
N GLN A 79 15.05 27.31 6.51
CA GLN A 79 13.58 27.26 6.48
C GLN A 79 13.03 27.24 5.07
N PRO A 80 11.98 26.45 4.80
CA PRO A 80 11.25 26.51 3.54
C PRO A 80 10.67 27.91 3.36
N THR A 81 10.71 28.42 2.16
CA THR A 81 10.03 29.68 1.79
C THR A 81 8.54 29.52 2.11
N GLN A 82 8.05 30.16 3.16
CA GLN A 82 6.63 30.12 3.48
C GLN A 82 5.86 30.78 2.34
N ARG A 83 5.08 30.01 1.62
CA ARG A 83 4.11 30.53 0.68
C ARG A 83 2.98 31.20 1.45
N ALA A 84 2.60 32.40 1.06
CA ALA A 84 1.45 33.07 1.65
C ALA A 84 0.18 32.21 1.51
N PRO A 85 -0.65 32.03 2.56
CA PRO A 85 -1.91 31.31 2.45
C PRO A 85 -2.77 31.94 1.34
N GLY A 86 -3.18 31.18 0.34
CA GLY A 86 -4.13 31.62 -0.67
C GLY A 86 -3.67 31.62 -2.13
N GLN A 87 -2.41 31.34 -2.46
CA GLN A 87 -2.01 31.12 -3.86
C GLN A 87 -1.98 29.61 -4.19
N ALA A 88 -3.15 29.05 -4.46
CA ALA A 88 -3.24 27.74 -5.10
C ALA A 88 -2.78 27.87 -6.57
N LEU A 89 -1.89 26.97 -7.00
CA LEU A 89 -1.67 26.77 -8.43
C LEU A 89 -2.97 26.20 -9.03
N PRO A 90 -3.32 26.54 -10.29
CA PRO A 90 -4.47 25.93 -10.93
C PRO A 90 -4.27 24.42 -10.94
N ALA A 91 -5.20 23.70 -10.28
CA ALA A 91 -5.17 22.26 -10.24
C ALA A 91 -5.26 21.69 -11.66
N PRO A 92 -4.37 20.76 -12.06
CA PRO A 92 -4.58 20.03 -13.29
C PRO A 92 -5.94 19.32 -13.20
N LYS A 93 -6.75 19.37 -14.26
CA LYS A 93 -8.04 18.68 -14.34
C LYS A 93 -7.82 17.20 -14.02
N GLN A 94 -8.31 16.76 -12.88
CA GLN A 94 -8.11 15.40 -12.40
C GLN A 94 -9.02 14.41 -13.13
N PRO A 95 -8.50 13.22 -13.48
CA PRO A 95 -9.36 12.08 -13.72
C PRO A 95 -10.02 11.65 -12.40
N PRO A 96 -11.23 11.06 -12.44
CA PRO A 96 -11.89 10.56 -11.23
C PRO A 96 -10.99 9.55 -10.51
N LEU A 97 -11.04 9.54 -9.17
CA LEU A 97 -10.34 8.60 -8.29
C LEU A 97 -10.61 7.15 -8.73
N THR A 98 -9.83 6.66 -9.65
CA THR A 98 -9.69 5.25 -9.96
C THR A 98 -8.52 4.77 -9.10
N LEU A 99 -8.76 3.77 -8.25
CA LEU A 99 -7.68 3.01 -7.64
C LEU A 99 -6.73 2.62 -8.76
N LEU A 100 -5.47 3.01 -8.68
CA LEU A 100 -4.51 2.77 -9.74
C LEU A 100 -4.36 1.26 -9.93
N GLU A 101 -4.93 0.72 -11.00
CA GLU A 101 -4.86 -0.71 -11.33
C GLU A 101 -3.42 -1.23 -11.51
N GLY A 102 -2.44 -0.34 -11.69
CA GLY A 102 -1.03 -0.69 -11.84
C GLY A 102 -0.22 -0.86 -10.55
N ALA A 103 -0.72 -0.37 -9.38
CA ALA A 103 0.03 -0.42 -8.11
C ALA A 103 0.09 -1.81 -7.47
N GLN A 104 -0.62 -2.79 -8.00
CA GLN A 104 -0.79 -4.11 -7.40
C GLN A 104 0.45 -5.00 -7.44
N THR A 105 1.40 -4.78 -8.34
CA THR A 105 2.51 -5.69 -8.55
C THR A 105 3.66 -5.50 -7.56
N SER A 106 3.94 -4.30 -7.13
CA SER A 106 5.02 -4.01 -6.17
C SER A 106 4.60 -4.14 -4.70
N SER A 107 3.30 -4.06 -4.41
CA SER A 107 2.77 -4.13 -3.04
C SER A 107 2.74 -5.55 -2.44
N ARG A 108 2.90 -6.59 -3.27
CA ARG A 108 2.74 -8.00 -2.87
C ARG A 108 3.82 -8.52 -1.94
N THR A 109 5.00 -7.93 -1.94
CA THR A 109 6.11 -8.32 -1.07
C THR A 109 6.14 -7.57 0.25
N ALA A 110 5.39 -6.48 0.37
CA ALA A 110 5.44 -5.59 1.52
C ALA A 110 4.54 -5.99 2.69
N ALA A 111 3.54 -6.82 2.46
CA ALA A 111 2.51 -7.08 3.46
C ALA A 111 2.94 -7.97 4.65
N SER A 112 4.17 -8.43 4.70
CA SER A 112 4.64 -9.16 5.87
C SER A 112 6.13 -9.10 6.06
N ALA A 113 6.60 -7.97 6.45
CA ALA A 113 7.77 -7.95 7.29
C ALA A 113 7.36 -8.31 8.73
N SER A 114 6.76 -9.47 8.94
CA SER A 114 6.91 -10.14 10.21
C SER A 114 8.33 -10.70 10.19
N THR A 115 9.29 -9.95 10.71
CA THR A 115 10.62 -10.44 11.07
C THR A 115 10.47 -11.80 11.74
N PRO A 116 11.28 -12.83 11.41
CA PRO A 116 11.24 -14.08 12.13
C PRO A 116 11.48 -13.79 13.60
N ALA A 117 10.49 -14.12 14.42
CA ALA A 117 10.56 -13.97 15.86
C ALA A 117 11.69 -14.85 16.37
N THR A 118 12.76 -14.25 16.84
CA THR A 118 13.66 -14.88 17.78
C THR A 118 12.86 -15.13 19.07
N ALA A 119 12.63 -16.39 19.36
CA ALA A 119 11.93 -16.82 20.55
C ALA A 119 12.67 -16.38 21.81
N ALA A 120 12.14 -15.40 22.53
CA ALA A 120 12.44 -15.20 23.94
C ALA A 120 11.35 -14.35 24.60
N GLY A 121 10.59 -14.96 25.51
CA GLY A 121 9.78 -14.26 26.51
C GLY A 121 8.27 -14.32 26.30
N LEU A 122 7.65 -14.87 27.27
CA LEU A 122 6.22 -15.02 27.50
C LEU A 122 5.36 -13.81 27.10
N GLY A 123 4.40 -14.02 26.23
CA GLY A 123 3.19 -13.23 26.14
C GLY A 123 3.13 -12.17 25.05
N ASP A 124 4.21 -11.64 24.59
CA ASP A 124 4.24 -10.71 23.47
C ASP A 124 5.07 -11.32 22.34
N GLY A 125 4.39 -11.95 21.38
CA GLY A 125 5.00 -12.16 20.08
C GLY A 125 5.56 -10.80 19.61
N PRO A 126 6.63 -10.77 18.82
CA PRO A 126 7.28 -9.52 18.46
C PRO A 126 6.23 -8.55 17.98
N SER A 127 6.20 -7.38 18.60
CA SER A 127 5.33 -6.29 18.19
C SER A 127 5.71 -5.91 16.78
N THR A 128 4.98 -6.42 15.82
CA THR A 128 5.07 -6.02 14.42
C THR A 128 4.28 -4.73 14.20
N ARG A 129 4.26 -3.85 15.21
CA ARG A 129 3.68 -2.55 15.01
C ARG A 129 4.54 -1.82 14.00
N VAL A 130 4.02 -1.68 12.81
CA VAL A 130 4.69 -1.08 11.66
C VAL A 130 4.66 0.45 11.67
N ALA A 131 3.81 1.05 12.51
CA ALA A 131 3.80 2.49 12.73
C ALA A 131 4.90 2.90 13.71
N ALA A 132 5.76 3.81 13.28
CA ALA A 132 6.73 4.49 14.13
C ALA A 132 6.25 5.92 14.43
N PRO A 133 6.70 6.56 15.52
CA PRO A 133 6.47 7.99 15.74
C PRO A 133 6.94 8.78 14.52
N ILE A 134 6.15 9.78 14.12
CA ILE A 134 6.54 10.69 13.05
C ILE A 134 7.40 11.80 13.65
N GLU A 135 8.67 11.81 13.26
CA GLU A 135 9.68 12.79 13.63
C GLU A 135 10.07 13.66 12.44
N ASP A 136 10.89 14.69 12.64
CA ASP A 136 11.37 15.57 11.56
C ASP A 136 12.42 14.89 10.65
N LYS A 137 12.84 13.68 11.01
CA LYS A 137 13.70 12.81 10.19
C LYS A 137 13.03 11.46 10.02
N PRO A 138 13.26 10.78 8.88
CA PRO A 138 12.79 9.41 8.71
C PRO A 138 13.32 8.49 9.82
N ASN A 139 12.50 7.53 10.25
CA ASN A 139 12.97 6.45 11.08
C ASN A 139 14.01 5.62 10.30
N SER A 140 15.26 5.61 10.76
CA SER A 140 16.38 5.01 10.00
C SER A 140 16.23 3.51 9.78
N ALA A 141 15.68 2.76 10.73
CA ALA A 141 15.46 1.33 10.59
C ALA A 141 14.38 1.04 9.52
N LEU A 142 13.24 1.73 9.57
CA LEU A 142 12.19 1.59 8.56
C LEU A 142 12.63 2.06 7.18
N LEU A 143 13.45 3.12 7.12
CA LEU A 143 14.03 3.61 5.88
C LEU A 143 14.90 2.54 5.23
N GLU A 144 15.82 1.97 5.99
CA GLU A 144 16.73 0.91 5.52
C GLU A 144 15.95 -0.35 5.12
N GLU A 145 15.01 -0.81 5.94
CA GLU A 145 14.15 -1.95 5.62
C GLU A 145 13.38 -1.74 4.32
N CYS A 146 12.80 -0.55 4.11
CA CYS A 146 12.02 -0.24 2.93
C CYS A 146 12.87 -0.24 1.66
N PHE A 147 14.01 0.45 1.68
CA PHE A 147 14.88 0.54 0.51
C PHE A 147 15.60 -0.79 0.18
N ASN A 148 15.92 -1.60 1.18
CA ASN A 148 16.59 -2.90 0.97
C ASN A 148 15.65 -4.04 0.58
N ALA A 149 14.35 -3.87 0.75
CA ALA A 149 13.39 -4.93 0.49
C ALA A 149 13.05 -5.15 -1.00
N GLY A 150 13.67 -4.39 -1.92
CA GLY A 150 13.44 -4.44 -3.37
C GLY A 150 12.15 -3.71 -3.80
N GLY A 151 12.10 -3.23 -5.04
CA GLY A 151 10.97 -2.51 -5.63
C GLY A 151 10.91 -1.01 -5.32
N ALA A 152 11.82 -0.47 -4.49
CA ALA A 152 11.91 0.98 -4.26
C ALA A 152 12.42 1.73 -5.49
N ASP A 153 13.23 1.08 -6.33
CA ASP A 153 13.85 1.67 -7.53
C ASP A 153 12.94 1.62 -8.77
N THR A 154 11.68 1.30 -8.60
CA THR A 154 10.67 1.40 -9.67
C THR A 154 10.09 2.81 -9.71
N GLY A 155 9.62 3.28 -10.88
CA GLY A 155 9.01 4.61 -11.01
C GLY A 155 7.81 4.85 -10.09
N ILE A 156 7.17 3.78 -9.61
CA ILE A 156 6.04 3.83 -8.67
C ILE A 156 6.45 3.59 -7.20
N GLY A 157 7.70 3.16 -6.94
CA GLY A 157 8.19 2.85 -5.60
C GLY A 157 7.51 1.64 -4.95
N ARG A 158 7.64 1.55 -3.64
CA ARG A 158 7.17 0.42 -2.82
C ARG A 158 6.36 0.88 -1.62
N VAL A 159 5.18 0.30 -1.43
CA VAL A 159 4.53 0.28 -0.11
C VAL A 159 5.15 -0.87 0.69
N HIS A 160 5.96 -0.54 1.68
CA HIS A 160 6.69 -1.54 2.50
C HIS A 160 5.76 -2.24 3.50
N ASN A 161 4.90 -1.45 4.13
CA ASN A 161 3.83 -1.91 5.00
C ASN A 161 2.71 -0.87 5.04
N ARG A 162 1.65 -1.11 5.81
CA ARG A 162 0.49 -0.20 5.88
C ARG A 162 0.83 1.23 6.29
N PHE A 163 1.99 1.48 6.91
CA PHE A 163 2.40 2.81 7.39
C PHE A 163 3.66 3.36 6.73
N THR A 164 4.29 2.62 5.81
CA THR A 164 5.59 3.00 5.25
C THR A 164 5.63 2.81 3.74
N TYR A 165 6.07 3.84 3.05
CA TYR A 165 6.32 3.85 1.60
C TYR A 165 7.71 4.41 1.32
N CYS A 166 8.39 3.90 0.29
CA CYS A 166 9.63 4.45 -0.24
C CYS A 166 9.75 4.33 -1.75
N ALA A 167 10.50 5.24 -2.36
CA ALA A 167 10.85 5.17 -3.78
C ALA A 167 12.21 5.85 -4.04
N ARG A 168 12.92 5.35 -5.05
CA ARG A 168 14.01 6.04 -5.74
C ARG A 168 13.60 6.27 -7.17
N VAL A 169 13.60 7.51 -7.59
CA VAL A 169 13.22 7.89 -8.96
C VAL A 169 14.36 8.66 -9.61
N SER A 170 14.62 8.40 -10.88
CA SER A 170 15.58 9.18 -11.66
C SER A 170 14.92 10.48 -12.10
N ILE A 171 15.63 11.59 -11.95
CA ILE A 171 15.19 12.90 -12.42
C ILE A 171 16.24 13.48 -13.37
N GLU A 172 15.78 14.21 -14.37
CA GLU A 172 16.59 14.92 -15.33
C GLU A 172 16.07 16.35 -15.47
N ALA A 173 16.94 17.32 -15.31
CA ALA A 173 16.64 18.72 -15.49
C ALA A 173 17.36 19.24 -16.75
N GLU A 174 16.58 19.56 -17.79
CA GLU A 174 17.08 20.25 -18.97
C GLU A 174 17.06 21.77 -18.75
N TYR A 175 18.17 22.42 -18.95
CA TYR A 175 18.33 23.87 -18.79
C TYR A 175 18.53 24.57 -20.12
N TRP A 176 17.80 25.67 -20.29
CA TRP A 176 17.76 26.46 -21.50
C TRP A 176 18.02 27.95 -21.21
N SER A 177 18.84 28.64 -21.97
CA SER A 177 18.84 30.11 -21.92
C SER A 177 17.52 30.65 -22.46
N ILE A 178 17.03 31.75 -21.86
CA ILE A 178 15.78 32.41 -22.29
C ILE A 178 15.98 33.86 -22.60
N ASP A 179 15.17 34.37 -23.54
CA ASP A 179 15.10 35.79 -23.83
C ASP A 179 14.33 36.58 -22.76
N SER A 180 14.27 37.90 -22.90
CA SER A 180 13.54 38.81 -21.98
C SER A 180 12.02 38.51 -21.89
N LYS A 181 11.46 37.74 -22.82
CA LYS A 181 10.07 37.30 -22.83
C LYS A 181 9.91 35.91 -22.25
N GLY A 182 11.01 35.26 -21.86
CA GLY A 182 11.03 33.90 -21.32
C GLY A 182 10.87 32.83 -22.40
N VAL A 183 11.27 33.09 -23.63
CA VAL A 183 11.28 32.13 -24.74
C VAL A 183 12.63 31.43 -24.77
N PRO A 184 12.67 30.06 -24.85
CA PRO A 184 13.91 29.31 -24.95
C PRO A 184 14.72 29.70 -26.19
N ILE A 185 16.04 29.87 -26.03
CA ILE A 185 16.99 30.20 -27.08
C ILE A 185 17.87 28.99 -27.40
N GLU A 186 18.60 28.49 -26.41
CA GLU A 186 19.59 27.42 -26.56
C GLU A 186 19.59 26.52 -25.34
N LYS A 187 19.84 25.23 -25.56
CA LYS A 187 20.02 24.27 -24.46
C LYS A 187 21.42 24.43 -23.89
N GLU A 188 21.50 24.73 -22.62
CA GLU A 188 22.76 24.99 -21.91
C GLU A 188 23.36 23.71 -21.31
N GLY A 189 22.52 22.75 -20.94
CA GLY A 189 22.94 21.46 -20.41
C GLY A 189 21.87 20.71 -19.66
N ASP A 190 22.27 19.56 -19.16
CA ASP A 190 21.43 18.65 -18.36
C ASP A 190 22.04 18.40 -16.97
N THR A 191 21.17 18.17 -16.01
CA THR A 191 21.57 17.70 -14.69
C THR A 191 20.68 16.52 -14.31
N THR A 192 21.30 15.38 -14.04
CA THR A 192 20.59 14.17 -13.63
C THR A 192 20.86 13.87 -12.16
N ALA A 193 19.91 13.21 -11.50
CA ALA A 193 20.05 12.79 -10.11
C ALA A 193 19.08 11.68 -9.76
N LYS A 194 19.29 11.05 -8.60
CA LYS A 194 18.31 10.17 -7.98
C LYS A 194 17.64 10.87 -6.81
N LEU A 195 16.32 10.90 -6.84
CA LEU A 195 15.51 11.39 -5.74
C LEU A 195 15.09 10.22 -4.86
N GLU A 196 15.29 10.33 -3.57
CA GLU A 196 14.74 9.42 -2.57
C GLU A 196 13.47 10.00 -1.96
N LEU A 197 12.44 9.17 -1.89
CA LEU A 197 11.17 9.44 -1.23
C LEU A 197 10.97 8.43 -0.11
N PHE A 198 10.54 8.92 1.04
CA PHE A 198 10.09 8.09 2.14
C PHE A 198 8.84 8.72 2.74
N ALA A 199 7.81 7.92 3.00
CA ALA A 199 6.60 8.44 3.60
C ALA A 199 6.08 7.54 4.73
N GLN A 200 5.58 8.18 5.77
CA GLN A 200 5.02 7.52 6.95
C GLN A 200 3.59 7.98 7.22
N GLY A 201 2.66 7.02 7.32
CA GLY A 201 1.33 7.25 7.85
C GLY A 201 1.36 7.40 9.37
N ASP A 202 0.56 8.31 9.91
CA ASP A 202 0.39 8.50 11.35
C ASP A 202 -0.65 7.51 11.90
N ASP A 203 -0.38 6.87 13.03
CA ASP A 203 -1.29 5.93 13.68
C ASP A 203 -2.16 6.58 14.79
N LYS A 204 -2.06 7.89 14.94
CA LYS A 204 -2.81 8.68 15.94
C LYS A 204 -3.50 9.89 15.35
N ASP A 205 -3.13 10.27 14.11
CA ASP A 205 -3.70 11.43 13.44
C ASP A 205 -3.98 11.14 11.95
N ARG A 206 -4.77 12.01 11.32
CA ARG A 206 -5.13 11.96 9.90
C ARG A 206 -4.05 12.62 9.05
N ARG A 207 -2.82 12.12 9.16
CA ARG A 207 -1.63 12.74 8.59
C ARG A 207 -0.72 11.69 7.97
N THR A 208 -0.13 12.03 6.84
CA THR A 208 1.00 11.32 6.24
C THR A 208 2.16 12.27 6.10
N ARG A 209 3.32 11.96 6.66
CA ARG A 209 4.55 12.74 6.47
C ARG A 209 5.33 12.17 5.29
N ILE A 210 5.65 13.05 4.36
CA ILE A 210 6.44 12.76 3.17
C ILE A 210 7.82 13.37 3.38
N PHE A 211 8.85 12.60 3.19
CA PHE A 211 10.25 13.01 3.21
C PHE A 211 10.84 12.87 1.82
N SER A 212 11.70 13.81 1.44
CA SER A 212 12.42 13.73 0.18
C SER A 212 13.81 14.32 0.30
N GLN A 213 14.75 13.70 -0.41
CA GLN A 213 16.12 14.21 -0.57
C GLN A 213 16.67 13.78 -1.91
N ILE A 214 17.73 14.45 -2.38
CA ILE A 214 18.58 13.94 -3.45
C ILE A 214 19.53 12.92 -2.85
N GLN A 215 19.64 11.75 -3.45
CA GLN A 215 20.58 10.72 -3.02
C GLN A 215 21.99 11.26 -3.17
N LYS A 216 22.75 11.18 -2.09
CA LYS A 216 24.13 11.64 -2.05
C LYS A 216 24.98 11.01 -3.16
N ASP A 217 25.86 11.81 -3.75
CA ASP A 217 26.79 11.42 -4.83
C ASP A 217 26.06 10.87 -6.09
N SER A 218 24.78 11.25 -6.30
CA SER A 218 24.00 10.85 -7.46
C SER A 218 23.82 11.93 -8.53
N VAL A 219 24.26 13.14 -8.24
CA VAL A 219 24.11 14.27 -9.18
C VAL A 219 25.19 14.22 -10.22
N ASP A 220 24.80 14.23 -11.49
CA ASP A 220 25.68 14.29 -12.64
C ASP A 220 25.32 15.47 -13.53
N TYR A 221 26.35 16.16 -14.07
CA TYR A 221 26.21 17.39 -14.84
C TYR A 221 26.73 17.22 -16.27
N ASP A 222 25.94 17.55 -17.26
CA ASP A 222 26.33 17.60 -18.66
C ASP A 222 26.09 18.99 -19.26
N TRP A 223 26.96 19.97 -18.90
CA TRP A 223 26.93 21.37 -19.32
C TRP A 223 28.23 21.79 -20.03
N GLY A 224 29.14 20.84 -20.23
CA GLY A 224 30.48 21.11 -20.71
C GLY A 224 31.52 21.39 -19.61
N PRO A 225 32.80 21.30 -19.91
CA PRO A 225 33.88 21.13 -18.92
C PRO A 225 34.00 22.22 -17.85
N ILE A 226 33.65 23.46 -18.20
CA ILE A 226 33.75 24.61 -17.28
C ILE A 226 32.44 24.78 -16.50
N ASP A 227 31.32 24.73 -17.21
CA ASP A 227 30.00 24.95 -16.62
C ASP A 227 29.58 23.81 -15.69
N ASN A 228 30.06 22.59 -15.90
CA ASN A 228 29.90 21.46 -14.96
C ASN A 228 30.47 21.74 -13.56
N ILE A 229 31.48 22.58 -13.46
CA ILE A 229 32.17 22.88 -12.19
C ILE A 229 31.59 24.12 -11.52
N PHE A 230 31.27 25.15 -12.31
CA PHE A 230 30.98 26.47 -11.77
C PHE A 230 29.56 26.96 -11.98
N VAL A 231 28.83 26.45 -12.96
CA VAL A 231 27.47 26.88 -13.30
C VAL A 231 26.45 25.87 -12.80
N ALA A 232 26.47 24.66 -13.33
CA ALA A 232 25.48 23.61 -13.05
C ALA A 232 25.28 23.33 -11.57
N PRO A 233 26.33 23.18 -10.72
CA PRO A 233 26.17 22.90 -9.29
C PRO A 233 25.43 24.01 -8.52
N ASN A 234 25.43 25.24 -9.03
CA ASN A 234 24.85 26.41 -8.37
C ASN A 234 23.43 26.73 -8.84
N VAL A 235 22.94 26.08 -9.88
CA VAL A 235 21.56 26.24 -10.33
C VAL A 235 20.62 25.64 -9.29
N PRO A 236 19.54 26.34 -8.89
CA PRO A 236 18.63 25.84 -7.88
C PRO A 236 17.67 24.78 -8.42
N LEU A 237 17.31 23.82 -7.54
CA LEU A 237 16.19 22.92 -7.70
C LEU A 237 15.23 23.11 -6.55
N SER A 238 13.94 23.19 -6.85
CA SER A 238 12.86 23.26 -5.88
C SER A 238 12.13 21.92 -5.79
N LEU A 239 11.94 21.44 -4.56
CA LEU A 239 11.09 20.29 -4.24
C LEU A 239 9.85 20.78 -3.50
N LEU A 240 8.68 20.25 -3.84
CA LEU A 240 7.39 20.56 -3.21
C LEU A 240 6.54 19.32 -3.02
N GLY A 241 6.35 18.90 -1.79
CA GLY A 241 5.36 17.89 -1.43
C GLY A 241 3.96 18.52 -1.38
N GLN A 242 3.00 17.93 -2.09
CA GLN A 242 1.66 18.50 -2.21
C GLN A 242 0.55 17.47 -2.28
N CYS A 243 -0.66 17.90 -1.87
CA CYS A 243 -1.89 17.22 -2.22
C CYS A 243 -2.24 17.48 -3.68
N LEU A 244 -2.76 16.46 -4.36
CA LEU A 244 -3.22 16.56 -5.74
C LEU A 244 -4.73 16.76 -5.85
N GLN A 245 -5.42 16.85 -4.71
CA GLN A 245 -6.85 17.07 -4.59
C GLN A 245 -7.13 18.53 -4.20
N ASP A 246 -8.42 18.89 -4.21
CA ASP A 246 -8.88 20.19 -3.75
C ASP A 246 -8.40 20.47 -2.32
N THR A 247 -8.02 21.72 -2.07
CA THR A 247 -7.56 22.18 -0.76
C THR A 247 -8.62 22.12 0.34
N GLU A 248 -9.90 22.00 -0.02
CA GLU A 248 -10.96 21.73 0.97
C GLU A 248 -10.93 20.30 1.50
N VAL A 249 -10.38 19.37 0.73
CA VAL A 249 -10.35 17.94 1.04
C VAL A 249 -9.01 17.51 1.62
N CYS A 250 -7.91 18.04 1.09
CA CYS A 250 -6.57 17.63 1.44
C CYS A 250 -5.63 18.84 1.50
N HIS A 251 -4.80 18.90 2.52
CA HIS A 251 -3.86 19.98 2.77
C HIS A 251 -2.44 19.46 2.79
N ALA A 252 -1.49 20.30 2.37
CA ALA A 252 -0.06 20.06 2.58
C ALA A 252 0.53 21.22 3.39
N THR A 253 1.34 20.89 4.39
CA THR A 253 2.08 21.89 5.15
C THR A 253 3.34 22.29 4.39
N ARG A 254 3.84 23.49 4.67
CA ARG A 254 5.09 24.04 4.15
C ARG A 254 5.04 24.38 2.65
N GLY A 255 6.00 25.20 2.24
CA GLY A 255 6.23 25.55 0.84
C GLY A 255 7.27 24.64 0.18
N SER A 256 7.83 25.14 -0.91
CA SER A 256 8.94 24.47 -1.59
C SER A 256 10.26 24.66 -0.82
N TYR A 257 11.08 23.63 -0.83
CA TYR A 257 12.50 23.72 -0.50
C TYR A 257 13.25 23.99 -1.78
N THR A 258 14.00 25.10 -1.82
CA THR A 258 14.76 25.52 -3.01
C THR A 258 16.22 25.65 -2.62
N LEU A 259 17.07 24.79 -3.18
CA LEU A 259 18.50 24.73 -2.88
C LEU A 259 19.28 24.52 -4.20
N PRO A 260 20.52 25.01 -4.31
CA PRO A 260 21.42 24.63 -5.40
C PRO A 260 21.64 23.11 -5.45
N TRP A 261 21.91 22.57 -6.64
CA TRP A 261 22.18 21.14 -6.82
C TRP A 261 23.31 20.63 -5.91
N THR A 262 24.41 21.41 -5.79
CA THR A 262 25.52 21.04 -4.91
C THR A 262 25.13 20.96 -3.44
N VAL A 263 24.15 21.76 -3.00
CA VAL A 263 23.63 21.69 -1.63
C VAL A 263 22.75 20.46 -1.47
N TRP A 264 21.88 20.16 -2.42
CA TRP A 264 21.07 18.96 -2.40
C TRP A 264 21.92 17.69 -2.32
N ASP A 265 22.97 17.60 -3.15
CA ASP A 265 23.86 16.43 -3.21
C ASP A 265 24.66 16.19 -1.92
N ASN A 266 24.94 17.26 -1.18
CA ASN A 266 25.73 17.22 0.05
C ASN A 266 24.89 17.41 1.33
N ASN A 267 23.58 17.62 1.20
CA ASN A 267 22.72 17.89 2.36
C ASN A 267 22.26 16.58 3.02
N PRO A 268 22.63 16.34 4.29
CA PRO A 268 22.16 15.17 5.03
C PRO A 268 20.72 15.32 5.54
N GLU A 269 20.08 16.45 5.31
CA GLU A 269 18.75 16.73 5.85
C GLU A 269 17.65 16.43 4.82
N TRP A 270 16.61 15.75 5.28
CA TRP A 270 15.41 15.48 4.52
C TRP A 270 14.50 16.71 4.50
N ALA A 271 14.08 17.13 3.32
CA ALA A 271 12.90 17.98 3.19
C ALA A 271 11.66 17.18 3.57
N TYR A 272 10.67 17.78 4.25
CA TYR A 272 9.46 17.07 4.60
C TYR A 272 8.20 17.93 4.56
N TRP A 273 7.08 17.27 4.30
CA TRP A 273 5.73 17.85 4.29
C TRP A 273 4.77 16.92 5.00
N ASP A 274 3.79 17.50 5.66
CA ASP A 274 2.63 16.75 6.16
C ASP A 274 1.47 16.92 5.18
N VAL A 275 0.95 15.82 4.71
CA VAL A 275 -0.31 15.75 3.96
C VAL A 275 -1.38 15.25 4.91
N TYR A 276 -2.46 16.01 5.06
CA TYR A 276 -3.49 15.74 6.04
C TYR A 276 -4.87 16.20 5.55
N ASN A 277 -5.92 15.71 6.20
CA ASN A 277 -7.27 16.21 6.04
C ASN A 277 -7.98 16.35 7.39
N HIS A 278 -9.01 17.19 7.40
CA HIS A 278 -9.85 17.37 8.56
C HIS A 278 -10.97 16.33 8.60
N GLU A 279 -11.32 15.87 9.80
CA GLU A 279 -12.36 14.86 10.01
C GLU A 279 -13.74 15.38 9.58
N GLU A 280 -13.97 16.68 9.74
CA GLU A 280 -15.22 17.37 9.46
C GLU A 280 -15.57 17.38 7.97
N THR A 281 -14.57 17.23 7.10
CA THR A 281 -14.76 17.18 5.63
C THR A 281 -15.17 15.81 5.12
N THR A 282 -15.30 14.82 6.02
CA THR A 282 -15.60 13.43 5.63
C THR A 282 -16.86 12.92 6.30
N GLU A 283 -17.62 12.12 5.55
CA GLU A 283 -18.86 11.49 6.02
C GLU A 283 -18.64 10.01 6.38
N GLY A 284 -19.71 9.36 6.84
CA GLY A 284 -19.71 7.96 7.19
C GLY A 284 -19.22 7.67 8.61
N ARG A 285 -19.37 6.40 9.02
CA ARG A 285 -19.07 5.92 10.38
C ARG A 285 -17.62 6.13 10.79
N ASP A 286 -16.71 5.78 9.92
CA ASP A 286 -15.27 5.78 10.19
C ASP A 286 -14.55 6.98 9.56
N LYS A 287 -15.31 7.94 8.99
CA LYS A 287 -14.76 9.18 8.40
C LYS A 287 -13.60 8.90 7.45
N ILE A 288 -13.80 7.97 6.51
CA ILE A 288 -12.77 7.54 5.57
C ILE A 288 -12.55 8.61 4.50
N SER A 289 -11.29 8.95 4.26
CA SER A 289 -10.85 9.79 3.16
C SER A 289 -9.60 9.23 2.51
N TYR A 290 -9.34 9.66 1.29
CA TYR A 290 -8.14 9.29 0.54
C TYR A 290 -7.39 10.55 0.15
N ASN A 291 -6.17 10.70 0.66
CA ASN A 291 -5.29 11.81 0.35
C ASN A 291 -4.34 11.38 -0.76
N GLN A 292 -4.48 11.97 -1.94
CA GLN A 292 -3.57 11.76 -3.05
C GLN A 292 -2.46 12.80 -3.01
N TRP A 293 -1.20 12.38 -3.02
CA TRP A 293 -0.04 13.24 -2.91
C TRP A 293 1.06 12.88 -3.91
N ALA A 294 1.93 13.84 -4.16
CA ALA A 294 3.15 13.67 -4.94
C ALA A 294 4.20 14.69 -4.52
N VAL A 295 5.44 14.52 -4.98
CA VAL A 295 6.49 15.54 -4.92
C VAL A 295 6.70 16.11 -6.31
N GLU A 296 6.63 17.43 -6.44
CA GLU A 296 6.94 18.18 -7.66
C GLU A 296 8.36 18.72 -7.64
N PHE A 297 8.92 18.85 -8.85
CA PHE A 297 10.23 19.43 -9.13
C PHE A 297 10.07 20.60 -10.08
N PHE A 298 10.72 21.72 -9.77
CA PHE A 298 10.69 22.91 -10.59
C PHE A 298 11.79 23.89 -10.17
N THR A 299 11.96 24.96 -10.93
CA THR A 299 12.76 26.12 -10.52
C THR A 299 12.08 27.37 -11.01
N GLU A 300 11.62 28.20 -10.10
CA GLU A 300 10.90 29.45 -10.42
C GLU A 300 11.30 30.57 -9.47
N ASN A 301 11.86 31.64 -10.05
CA ASN A 301 12.08 32.94 -9.42
C ASN A 301 12.20 34.03 -10.51
N ALA A 302 12.80 35.16 -10.21
CA ALA A 302 13.00 36.24 -11.21
C ALA A 302 13.92 35.83 -12.35
N GLU A 303 14.84 34.90 -12.15
CA GLU A 303 15.92 34.49 -13.05
C GLU A 303 15.62 33.16 -13.75
N TYR A 304 14.75 32.35 -13.18
CA TYR A 304 14.45 30.99 -13.64
C TYR A 304 12.98 30.81 -13.90
N LYS A 305 12.64 30.14 -14.99
CA LYS A 305 11.26 29.84 -15.39
C LYS A 305 11.12 28.39 -15.79
N THR A 306 10.27 27.65 -15.10
CA THR A 306 9.98 26.26 -15.46
C THR A 306 8.97 26.19 -16.61
N PHE A 307 9.33 25.55 -17.71
CA PHE A 307 8.45 25.26 -18.84
C PHE A 307 7.68 23.95 -18.64
N GLN A 308 8.37 22.97 -18.08
CA GLN A 308 7.82 21.65 -17.76
C GLN A 308 8.20 21.28 -16.34
N ARG A 309 7.20 21.11 -15.50
CA ARG A 309 7.40 20.60 -14.14
C ARG A 309 7.49 19.08 -14.15
N GLY A 310 8.40 18.53 -13.37
CA GLY A 310 8.44 17.12 -13.05
C GLY A 310 7.57 16.80 -11.84
N ARG A 311 7.06 15.59 -11.77
CA ARG A 311 6.28 15.13 -10.62
C ARG A 311 6.41 13.62 -10.47
N THR A 312 6.58 13.16 -9.23
CA THR A 312 6.54 11.71 -8.91
C THR A 312 5.17 11.11 -9.21
N ALA A 313 5.13 9.81 -9.41
CA ALA A 313 3.86 9.09 -9.50
C ALA A 313 2.99 9.39 -8.26
N PRO A 314 1.70 9.70 -8.44
CA PRO A 314 0.78 9.96 -7.34
C PRO A 314 0.68 8.77 -6.39
N ARG A 315 0.61 9.04 -5.08
CA ARG A 315 0.40 8.04 -4.03
C ARG A 315 -0.85 8.33 -3.24
N LEU A 316 -1.47 7.29 -2.74
CA LEU A 316 -2.71 7.35 -2.02
C LEU A 316 -2.52 6.93 -0.56
N ALA A 317 -2.92 7.79 0.36
CA ALA A 317 -3.03 7.46 1.78
C ALA A 317 -4.51 7.48 2.18
N ARG A 318 -5.01 6.36 2.71
CA ARG A 318 -6.33 6.30 3.33
C ARG A 318 -6.24 6.78 4.76
N CYS A 319 -7.01 7.79 5.12
CA CYS A 319 -7.15 8.26 6.48
C CYS A 319 -8.53 7.94 7.04
N ASP A 320 -8.61 7.64 8.33
CA ASP A 320 -9.86 7.32 9.02
C ASP A 320 -9.89 7.83 10.46
N SER A 321 -11.08 7.91 11.06
CA SER A 321 -11.33 8.25 12.47
C SER A 321 -12.10 7.15 13.19
N ALA A 322 -11.75 5.89 12.93
CA ALA A 322 -12.38 4.72 13.52
C ALA A 322 -12.00 4.56 15.00
N SER A 323 -12.93 4.85 15.89
CA SER A 323 -12.72 4.91 17.35
C SER A 323 -12.54 3.56 18.06
N TYR A 324 -12.70 2.44 17.35
CA TYR A 324 -12.67 1.08 17.94
C TYR A 324 -11.28 0.43 17.92
N PHE A 325 -10.25 1.14 17.46
CA PHE A 325 -8.88 0.65 17.50
C PHE A 325 -8.28 0.89 18.89
N ASN A 326 -8.05 -0.20 19.61
CA ASN A 326 -7.38 -0.18 20.90
C ASN A 326 -6.65 -1.50 21.16
N PHE A 327 -5.55 -1.44 21.89
CA PHE A 327 -4.81 -2.61 22.34
C PHE A 327 -4.28 -2.36 23.76
N GLY A 328 -4.71 -3.17 24.71
CA GLY A 328 -4.48 -2.87 26.13
C GLY A 328 -5.09 -1.52 26.52
N THR A 329 -4.28 -0.62 27.06
CA THR A 329 -4.68 0.76 27.41
C THR A 329 -4.52 1.74 26.28
N ALA A 330 -3.76 1.38 25.23
CA ALA A 330 -3.49 2.26 24.10
C ALA A 330 -4.73 2.46 23.22
N ARG A 331 -4.88 3.68 22.70
CA ARG A 331 -5.99 4.10 21.82
C ARG A 331 -5.41 4.69 20.55
N TYR A 332 -6.02 4.33 19.42
CA TYR A 332 -5.64 4.76 18.08
C TYR A 332 -6.89 5.23 17.33
N PRO A 333 -7.50 6.36 17.74
CA PRO A 333 -8.79 6.79 17.22
C PRO A 333 -8.74 7.26 15.77
N LYS A 334 -7.57 7.67 15.30
CA LYS A 334 -7.33 8.18 13.94
C LYS A 334 -6.08 7.53 13.38
N ALA A 335 -5.99 7.40 12.07
CA ALA A 335 -4.76 7.02 11.38
C ALA A 335 -4.81 7.37 9.89
N CYS A 336 -3.63 7.41 9.26
CA CYS A 336 -3.48 7.31 7.82
C CYS A 336 -2.61 6.09 7.49
N VAL A 337 -3.02 5.33 6.47
CA VAL A 337 -2.31 4.13 6.00
C VAL A 337 -2.22 4.09 4.49
N PHE A 338 -1.20 3.42 3.96
CA PHE A 338 -1.13 3.07 2.54
C PHE A 338 -1.99 1.82 2.30
N SER A 339 -3.18 2.01 1.71
CA SER A 339 -4.18 0.95 1.53
C SER A 339 -3.96 0.11 0.26
N GLU A 340 -2.92 0.41 -0.51
CA GLU A 340 -2.60 -0.27 -1.78
C GLU A 340 -1.98 -1.66 -1.59
N VAL A 341 -1.66 -2.06 -0.36
CA VAL A 341 -1.16 -3.39 -0.02
C VAL A 341 -2.28 -4.33 0.38
N THR A 342 -2.15 -5.60 -0.02
CA THR A 342 -3.03 -6.68 0.45
C THR A 342 -2.60 -7.13 1.84
N PRO A 343 -3.34 -6.81 2.90
CA PRO A 343 -2.95 -7.17 4.25
C PRO A 343 -3.18 -8.65 4.50
N TYR A 344 -2.24 -9.31 5.20
CA TYR A 344 -2.43 -10.68 5.64
C TYR A 344 -1.80 -10.94 7.01
N LEU A 345 -2.51 -11.74 7.80
CA LEU A 345 -2.03 -12.26 9.07
C LEU A 345 -1.22 -13.53 8.83
N THR A 346 -0.04 -13.64 9.43
CA THR A 346 0.75 -14.88 9.36
C THR A 346 0.65 -15.66 10.65
N TYR A 347 0.31 -16.95 10.54
CA TYR A 347 0.49 -17.94 11.59
C TYR A 347 1.59 -18.92 11.18
N THR A 348 2.44 -19.30 12.16
CA THR A 348 3.63 -20.13 11.90
C THR A 348 3.45 -21.51 12.52
N LEU A 349 3.66 -22.54 11.70
CA LEU A 349 3.73 -23.92 12.16
C LEU A 349 4.92 -24.11 13.12
N GLY A 350 4.75 -24.94 14.15
CA GLY A 350 5.82 -25.17 15.13
C GLY A 350 6.01 -24.07 16.18
N SER A 351 5.14 -23.06 16.21
CA SER A 351 5.16 -21.95 17.19
C SER A 351 4.22 -22.19 18.38
N ASP A 352 4.13 -21.22 19.29
CA ASP A 352 3.22 -21.25 20.46
C ASP A 352 1.70 -21.27 20.10
N HIS A 353 1.38 -21.13 18.83
CA HIS A 353 0.02 -21.23 18.25
C HIS A 353 -0.08 -22.32 17.18
N HIS A 354 0.80 -23.32 17.24
CA HIS A 354 0.93 -24.38 16.23
C HIS A 354 -0.41 -25.05 15.90
N ALA A 355 -1.19 -25.41 16.91
CA ALA A 355 -2.45 -26.12 16.70
C ALA A 355 -3.49 -25.30 15.91
N VAL A 356 -3.49 -23.95 16.07
CA VAL A 356 -4.29 -23.03 15.25
C VAL A 356 -3.76 -22.96 13.83
N ALA A 357 -2.44 -22.80 13.67
CA ALA A 357 -1.82 -22.77 12.35
C ALA A 357 -2.11 -24.04 11.55
N GLU A 358 -1.98 -25.22 12.18
CA GLU A 358 -2.30 -26.52 11.58
C GLU A 358 -3.80 -26.65 11.23
N HIS A 359 -4.69 -26.17 12.12
CA HIS A 359 -6.13 -26.16 11.84
C HIS A 359 -6.46 -25.31 10.61
N ILE A 360 -5.93 -24.08 10.55
CA ILE A 360 -6.17 -23.18 9.42
C ILE A 360 -5.55 -23.72 8.13
N ASP A 361 -4.32 -24.28 8.19
CA ASP A 361 -3.71 -24.97 7.04
C ASP A 361 -4.63 -26.06 6.49
N THR A 362 -5.16 -26.88 7.39
CA THR A 362 -6.09 -27.94 7.01
C THR A 362 -7.37 -27.39 6.41
N ALA A 363 -7.93 -26.32 6.98
CA ALA A 363 -9.13 -25.67 6.49
C ALA A 363 -8.92 -25.04 5.09
N GLN A 364 -7.77 -24.47 4.83
CA GLN A 364 -7.42 -23.83 3.55
C GLN A 364 -7.02 -24.81 2.44
N ASN A 365 -6.41 -25.95 2.80
CA ASN A 365 -5.81 -26.85 1.82
C ASN A 365 -6.50 -28.22 1.71
N ARG A 366 -7.24 -28.62 2.76
CA ARG A 366 -7.92 -29.91 2.89
C ARG A 366 -9.29 -29.75 3.53
N ALA A 367 -10.06 -28.75 3.09
CA ALA A 367 -11.35 -28.37 3.66
C ALA A 367 -12.31 -29.58 3.85
N HIS A 368 -12.26 -30.57 2.94
CA HIS A 368 -13.07 -31.78 2.98
C HIS A 368 -12.80 -32.67 4.21
N SER A 369 -11.66 -32.50 4.89
CA SER A 369 -11.32 -33.26 6.10
C SER A 369 -11.70 -32.54 7.40
N THR A 370 -12.36 -31.39 7.32
CA THR A 370 -12.66 -30.54 8.48
C THR A 370 -14.14 -30.61 8.87
N TYR A 371 -14.41 -30.41 10.15
CA TYR A 371 -15.77 -30.26 10.68
C TYR A 371 -16.24 -28.80 10.62
N PRO A 372 -17.58 -28.56 10.53
CA PRO A 372 -18.61 -29.55 10.27
C PRO A 372 -18.49 -30.16 8.86
N LEU A 373 -18.89 -31.42 8.72
CA LEU A 373 -19.02 -32.06 7.40
C LEU A 373 -20.20 -31.42 6.64
N LEU A 374 -20.17 -31.46 5.30
CA LEU A 374 -21.29 -30.97 4.49
C LEU A 374 -22.49 -31.95 4.42
N ALA A 375 -22.25 -33.19 4.78
CA ALA A 375 -23.28 -34.21 4.93
C ALA A 375 -22.87 -35.19 6.04
N PRO A 376 -23.82 -35.94 6.66
CA PRO A 376 -23.53 -36.98 7.63
C PRO A 376 -22.54 -38.02 7.07
N PRO A 377 -21.78 -38.72 7.94
CA PRO A 377 -20.87 -39.78 7.51
C PRO A 377 -21.57 -40.83 6.66
N GLY A 378 -20.97 -41.21 5.53
CA GLY A 378 -21.52 -42.17 4.58
C GLY A 378 -22.48 -41.57 3.53
N VAL A 379 -22.84 -40.30 3.63
CA VAL A 379 -23.64 -39.60 2.65
C VAL A 379 -22.71 -38.79 1.73
N PRO A 380 -22.82 -38.85 0.39
CA PRO A 380 -22.02 -38.04 -0.51
C PRO A 380 -22.23 -36.54 -0.28
N TRP A 381 -21.16 -35.78 -0.35
CA TRP A 381 -21.24 -34.32 -0.23
C TRP A 381 -21.92 -33.70 -1.46
N PRO A 382 -22.81 -32.72 -1.26
CA PRO A 382 -23.52 -32.08 -2.36
C PRO A 382 -22.62 -31.17 -3.22
N ARG A 383 -21.49 -30.71 -2.66
CA ARG A 383 -20.51 -29.83 -3.31
C ARG A 383 -19.17 -29.86 -2.57
N ALA A 384 -18.15 -29.23 -3.14
CA ALA A 384 -16.91 -28.96 -2.44
C ALA A 384 -17.13 -27.92 -1.33
N LYS A 385 -16.41 -28.06 -0.21
CA LYS A 385 -16.42 -27.11 0.89
C LYS A 385 -15.60 -25.86 0.51
N ASN A 386 -16.20 -24.67 0.65
CA ASN A 386 -15.65 -23.38 0.25
C ASN A 386 -15.33 -22.53 1.48
N ILE A 387 -14.07 -22.52 1.92
CA ILE A 387 -13.59 -21.74 3.07
C ILE A 387 -12.70 -20.61 2.54
N PRO A 388 -13.06 -19.32 2.74
CA PRO A 388 -12.30 -18.17 2.24
C PRO A 388 -11.13 -17.79 3.16
N GLY A 389 -10.35 -16.78 2.75
CA GLY A 389 -9.33 -16.15 3.58
C GLY A 389 -7.92 -16.68 3.38
N LYS A 390 -7.69 -17.62 2.45
CA LYS A 390 -6.35 -18.08 2.13
C LYS A 390 -5.56 -17.01 1.39
N TYR A 391 -4.36 -16.66 1.91
CA TYR A 391 -3.44 -15.80 1.16
C TYR A 391 -2.83 -16.55 -0.02
N ILE A 392 -3.01 -16.00 -1.21
CA ILE A 392 -2.42 -16.52 -2.45
C ILE A 392 -1.58 -15.40 -3.06
N PRO A 393 -0.24 -15.53 -3.03
CA PRO A 393 0.63 -14.54 -3.65
C PRO A 393 0.24 -14.30 -5.12
N GLY A 394 0.10 -13.04 -5.50
CA GLY A 394 -0.24 -12.71 -6.87
C GLY A 394 -1.73 -12.79 -7.22
N ASN A 395 -2.61 -13.16 -6.30
CA ASN A 395 -4.05 -13.22 -6.54
C ASN A 395 -4.82 -12.33 -5.54
N PRO A 396 -5.00 -11.04 -5.84
CA PRO A 396 -5.77 -10.13 -4.98
C PRO A 396 -7.29 -10.39 -5.05
N ASP A 397 -7.77 -11.16 -6.03
CA ASP A 397 -9.19 -11.46 -6.22
C ASP A 397 -9.64 -12.71 -5.47
N ALA A 398 -8.72 -13.43 -4.81
CA ALA A 398 -9.09 -14.54 -3.95
C ALA A 398 -10.11 -14.07 -2.89
N PRO A 399 -11.09 -14.90 -2.50
CA PRO A 399 -12.03 -14.57 -1.44
C PRO A 399 -11.28 -14.29 -0.13
N GLY A 400 -11.32 -13.04 0.35
CA GLY A 400 -10.69 -12.61 1.59
C GLY A 400 -11.67 -12.55 2.76
N LEU A 401 -11.21 -12.01 3.87
CA LEU A 401 -11.96 -11.85 5.11
C LEU A 401 -12.16 -10.36 5.41
N HIS A 402 -13.34 -10.00 5.93
CA HIS A 402 -13.67 -8.65 6.37
C HIS A 402 -13.90 -8.65 7.88
N ARG A 403 -13.20 -7.74 8.57
CA ARG A 403 -13.35 -7.63 10.03
C ARG A 403 -14.75 -7.18 10.41
N ILE A 404 -15.36 -7.87 11.39
CA ILE A 404 -16.54 -7.41 12.11
C ILE A 404 -16.24 -7.23 13.58
N THR A 405 -17.04 -6.45 14.28
CA THR A 405 -16.92 -6.27 15.73
C THR A 405 -18.25 -6.55 16.41
N LYS A 406 -18.22 -7.12 17.61
CA LYS A 406 -19.42 -7.41 18.39
C LYS A 406 -20.31 -6.17 18.60
N ARG A 407 -19.70 -4.97 18.70
CA ARG A 407 -20.44 -3.71 18.91
C ARG A 407 -21.13 -3.20 17.66
N LEU A 408 -20.46 -3.29 16.51
CA LEU A 408 -20.96 -2.72 15.26
C LEU A 408 -21.80 -3.73 14.45
N HIS A 409 -21.54 -5.03 14.63
CA HIS A 409 -22.14 -6.14 13.87
C HIS A 409 -22.64 -7.22 14.86
N PRO A 410 -23.56 -6.87 15.79
CA PRO A 410 -23.97 -7.81 16.84
C PRO A 410 -24.70 -9.04 16.28
N THR A 411 -25.43 -8.89 15.17
CA THR A 411 -26.18 -9.97 14.52
C THR A 411 -25.24 -10.99 13.88
N GLU A 412 -24.32 -10.53 13.04
CA GLU A 412 -23.35 -11.38 12.34
C GLU A 412 -22.42 -12.07 13.34
N TYR A 413 -21.94 -11.32 14.33
CA TYR A 413 -21.07 -11.86 15.38
C TYR A 413 -21.79 -12.93 16.21
N LYS A 414 -23.07 -12.69 16.53
CA LYS A 414 -23.88 -13.67 17.24
C LYS A 414 -24.14 -14.91 16.40
N SER A 415 -24.49 -14.75 15.13
CA SER A 415 -24.69 -15.86 14.21
C SER A 415 -23.44 -16.73 14.10
N ASN A 416 -22.25 -16.13 13.91
CA ASN A 416 -20.98 -16.86 13.91
C ASN A 416 -20.80 -17.69 15.18
N SER A 417 -21.07 -17.09 16.35
CA SER A 417 -20.96 -17.79 17.64
C SER A 417 -21.95 -18.93 17.76
N ASP A 418 -23.20 -18.74 17.37
CA ASP A 418 -24.26 -19.75 17.46
C ASP A 418 -23.94 -20.99 16.58
N HIS A 419 -23.50 -20.76 15.33
CA HIS A 419 -23.10 -21.84 14.42
C HIS A 419 -21.85 -22.57 14.92
N LYS A 420 -20.83 -21.85 15.39
CA LYS A 420 -19.64 -22.45 16.01
C LYS A 420 -20.04 -23.31 17.22
N ASP A 421 -20.88 -22.78 18.14
CA ASP A 421 -21.28 -23.50 19.34
C ASP A 421 -22.14 -24.74 19.01
N GLY A 422 -22.97 -24.64 17.97
CA GLY A 422 -23.71 -25.80 17.44
C GLY A 422 -22.76 -26.87 16.90
N ALA A 423 -21.77 -26.50 16.11
CA ALA A 423 -20.81 -27.43 15.50
C ALA A 423 -19.84 -28.05 16.51
N CYS A 424 -19.39 -27.28 17.51
CA CYS A 424 -18.41 -27.73 18.50
C CYS A 424 -19.02 -28.45 19.70
N TYR A 425 -20.07 -27.85 20.29
CA TYR A 425 -20.56 -28.23 21.58
C TYR A 425 -21.95 -28.90 21.55
N LYS A 426 -22.59 -28.92 20.37
CA LYS A 426 -23.99 -29.35 20.22
C LYS A 426 -24.94 -28.57 21.14
N THR A 427 -24.69 -27.23 21.24
CA THR A 427 -25.47 -26.33 22.10
C THR A 427 -25.99 -25.14 21.30
N GLY A 428 -26.83 -24.31 21.90
CA GLY A 428 -27.37 -23.12 21.30
C GLY A 428 -28.46 -23.35 20.25
N PRO A 429 -28.87 -22.32 19.54
CA PRO A 429 -29.93 -22.38 18.52
C PRO A 429 -29.62 -23.34 17.38
N GLU A 430 -28.34 -23.37 16.94
CA GLU A 430 -27.87 -24.13 15.79
C GLU A 430 -27.47 -25.59 16.13
N ARG A 431 -27.74 -26.06 17.35
CA ARG A 431 -27.36 -27.43 17.78
C ARG A 431 -27.86 -28.52 16.85
N ASN A 432 -29.10 -28.40 16.36
CA ASN A 432 -29.73 -29.42 15.54
C ASN A 432 -29.13 -29.46 14.11
N THR A 433 -28.65 -28.34 13.61
CA THR A 433 -28.00 -28.23 12.31
C THR A 433 -26.72 -29.06 12.22
N TYR A 434 -26.04 -29.26 13.36
CA TYR A 434 -24.72 -29.90 13.38
C TYR A 434 -24.69 -31.22 14.19
N LEU A 435 -25.82 -31.83 14.51
CA LEU A 435 -25.86 -33.07 15.31
C LEU A 435 -24.95 -34.16 14.71
N ASP A 436 -25.07 -34.38 13.41
CA ASP A 436 -24.40 -35.47 12.70
C ASP A 436 -23.13 -34.99 11.93
N THR A 437 -22.97 -33.70 11.77
CA THR A 437 -21.91 -33.12 10.91
C THR A 437 -20.83 -32.35 11.69
N GLY A 438 -21.13 -31.85 12.89
CA GLY A 438 -20.20 -31.14 13.75
C GLY A 438 -19.16 -32.08 14.39
N LEU A 439 -18.35 -31.57 15.33
CA LEU A 439 -17.34 -32.37 16.03
C LEU A 439 -17.99 -33.61 16.68
N PRO A 440 -17.36 -34.78 16.53
CA PRO A 440 -17.91 -36.00 17.12
C PRO A 440 -17.95 -35.93 18.65
N ASN A 441 -16.97 -35.31 19.29
CA ASN A 441 -16.85 -35.11 20.71
C ASN A 441 -16.69 -33.62 21.04
N ARG A 442 -17.19 -33.22 22.22
CA ARG A 442 -16.90 -31.86 22.75
C ARG A 442 -15.42 -31.71 23.08
N PRO A 443 -14.84 -30.51 22.95
CA PRO A 443 -13.51 -30.23 23.44
C PRO A 443 -13.36 -30.67 24.91
N PRO A 444 -12.37 -31.51 25.24
CA PRO A 444 -12.09 -31.94 26.61
C PRO A 444 -11.55 -30.80 27.48
N GLN A 445 -11.41 -31.06 28.78
CA GLN A 445 -10.80 -30.08 29.69
C GLN A 445 -9.38 -29.73 29.23
N GLY A 446 -9.06 -28.45 29.16
CA GLY A 446 -7.78 -27.93 28.66
C GLY A 446 -7.76 -27.59 27.15
N GLU A 447 -8.79 -27.99 26.42
CA GLU A 447 -9.00 -27.63 25.03
C GLU A 447 -10.17 -26.66 24.85
N GLN A 448 -10.15 -25.97 23.72
CA GLN A 448 -11.22 -25.05 23.27
C GLN A 448 -11.56 -25.33 21.82
N CYS A 449 -12.76 -24.97 21.44
CA CYS A 449 -13.13 -24.93 20.03
C CYS A 449 -12.48 -23.72 19.35
N ASP A 450 -11.70 -23.99 18.32
CA ASP A 450 -11.20 -23.00 17.37
C ASP A 450 -12.06 -23.00 16.12
N GLU A 451 -12.24 -21.85 15.50
CA GLU A 451 -13.01 -21.70 14.26
C GLU A 451 -12.26 -20.91 13.20
N TYR A 452 -12.40 -21.33 11.95
CA TYR A 452 -11.89 -20.61 10.77
C TYR A 452 -12.91 -20.66 9.63
N PRO A 453 -13.30 -19.50 9.01
CA PRO A 453 -12.90 -18.14 9.35
C PRO A 453 -13.33 -17.71 10.75
N PHE A 454 -12.67 -16.69 11.28
CA PHE A 454 -12.83 -16.25 12.67
C PHE A 454 -14.23 -15.70 12.98
N ALA A 455 -14.72 -15.85 14.23
CA ALA A 455 -15.97 -15.21 14.66
C ALA A 455 -16.01 -13.69 14.46
N SER A 456 -14.84 -13.06 14.37
CA SER A 456 -14.68 -11.63 14.12
C SER A 456 -14.58 -11.28 12.64
N THR A 457 -15.04 -12.15 11.75
CA THR A 457 -15.11 -11.88 10.30
C THR A 457 -16.52 -12.07 9.75
N LEU A 458 -16.85 -11.30 8.71
CA LEU A 458 -18.14 -11.39 8.02
C LEU A 458 -18.35 -12.79 7.42
N GLU A 459 -17.26 -13.43 6.97
CA GLU A 459 -17.19 -14.76 6.36
C GLU A 459 -17.14 -15.90 7.42
N GLY A 460 -17.39 -15.57 8.70
CA GLY A 460 -17.38 -16.55 9.79
C GLY A 460 -18.49 -17.61 9.69
N ALA A 461 -18.61 -18.43 10.70
CA ALA A 461 -19.44 -19.66 10.72
C ALA A 461 -20.93 -19.45 10.39
N GLY A 462 -21.47 -18.26 10.62
CA GLY A 462 -22.87 -17.90 10.29
C GLY A 462 -23.07 -17.32 8.89
N ASN A 463 -22.03 -17.24 8.06
CA ASN A 463 -22.14 -16.69 6.72
C ASN A 463 -22.88 -17.67 5.79
N PRO A 464 -23.91 -17.23 5.01
CA PRO A 464 -24.70 -18.13 4.17
C PRO A 464 -24.00 -18.58 2.88
N THR A 465 -22.91 -17.90 2.49
CA THR A 465 -22.22 -18.14 1.21
C THR A 465 -20.99 -19.02 1.38
N TYR A 466 -20.31 -18.90 2.52
CA TYR A 466 -19.07 -19.60 2.79
C TYR A 466 -19.22 -20.68 3.83
N ASP A 467 -18.37 -21.67 3.75
CA ASP A 467 -18.22 -22.71 4.77
C ASP A 467 -17.18 -22.31 5.81
N PHE A 468 -17.17 -23.04 6.91
CA PHE A 468 -16.22 -22.84 7.99
C PHE A 468 -15.66 -24.17 8.49
N SER A 469 -14.65 -24.09 9.32
CA SER A 469 -14.02 -25.21 9.97
C SER A 469 -14.00 -25.02 11.48
N VAL A 470 -14.21 -26.11 12.24
CA VAL A 470 -13.98 -26.14 13.69
C VAL A 470 -13.06 -27.28 14.07
N LYS A 471 -12.21 -27.05 15.07
CA LYS A 471 -11.31 -28.06 15.65
C LYS A 471 -11.18 -27.85 17.15
N SER A 472 -11.08 -28.96 17.91
CA SER A 472 -10.65 -28.91 19.31
C SER A 472 -9.15 -28.76 19.36
N ILE A 473 -8.66 -27.74 20.05
CA ILE A 473 -7.24 -27.39 20.15
C ILE A 473 -6.88 -26.96 21.56
N PRO A 474 -5.59 -27.01 21.96
CA PRO A 474 -5.15 -26.55 23.28
C PRO A 474 -5.59 -25.09 23.53
N ALA A 475 -6.16 -24.85 24.69
CA ALA A 475 -6.68 -23.53 25.06
C ALA A 475 -5.58 -22.44 25.11
N ARG A 476 -4.32 -22.83 25.33
CA ARG A 476 -3.18 -21.92 25.26
C ARG A 476 -2.96 -21.41 23.84
N ASP A 477 -2.86 -22.31 22.87
CA ASP A 477 -2.62 -21.97 21.45
C ASP A 477 -3.74 -21.07 20.92
N ASN A 478 -5.00 -21.39 21.24
CA ASN A 478 -6.16 -20.58 20.86
C ASN A 478 -6.08 -19.15 21.42
N ARG A 479 -5.68 -18.99 22.69
CA ARG A 479 -5.52 -17.65 23.28
C ARG A 479 -4.39 -16.85 22.65
N VAL A 480 -3.26 -17.49 22.37
CA VAL A 480 -2.11 -16.84 21.69
C VAL A 480 -2.53 -16.37 20.31
N ALA A 481 -3.09 -17.25 19.49
CA ALA A 481 -3.54 -16.91 18.14
C ALA A 481 -4.62 -15.82 18.13
N GLY A 482 -5.59 -15.89 19.03
CA GLY A 482 -6.61 -14.83 19.18
C GLY A 482 -6.03 -13.49 19.65
N GLY A 483 -4.95 -13.52 20.43
CA GLY A 483 -4.17 -12.32 20.79
C GLY A 483 -3.49 -11.71 19.58
N MET A 484 -2.84 -12.53 18.74
CA MET A 484 -2.20 -12.13 17.50
C MET A 484 -3.21 -11.52 16.52
N LEU A 485 -4.37 -12.14 16.31
CA LEU A 485 -5.43 -11.61 15.45
C LEU A 485 -5.90 -10.22 15.90
N ARG A 486 -6.13 -10.04 17.21
CA ARG A 486 -6.53 -8.73 17.75
C ARG A 486 -5.46 -7.67 17.56
N LYS A 487 -4.18 -8.05 17.77
CA LYS A 487 -3.04 -7.15 17.54
C LYS A 487 -2.92 -6.80 16.06
N TYR A 488 -3.02 -7.79 15.17
CA TYR A 488 -3.00 -7.60 13.72
C TYR A 488 -4.04 -6.58 13.24
N TYR A 489 -5.28 -6.66 13.73
CA TYR A 489 -6.31 -5.68 13.38
C TYR A 489 -5.92 -4.25 13.72
N VAL A 490 -5.14 -4.04 14.79
CA VAL A 490 -4.67 -2.71 15.20
C VAL A 490 -3.43 -2.30 14.42
N ASP A 491 -2.45 -3.19 14.29
CA ASP A 491 -1.17 -2.92 13.65
C ASP A 491 -1.32 -2.62 12.16
N ASP A 492 -2.16 -3.37 11.45
CA ASP A 492 -2.44 -3.15 10.04
C ASP A 492 -3.66 -2.26 9.78
N ARG A 493 -4.21 -1.66 10.83
CA ARG A 493 -5.36 -0.76 10.71
C ARG A 493 -6.51 -1.35 9.89
N ILE A 494 -6.90 -2.62 10.15
CA ILE A 494 -7.99 -3.28 9.44
C ILE A 494 -9.34 -2.72 9.92
N LEU A 495 -10.01 -1.96 9.06
CA LEU A 495 -11.32 -1.38 9.35
C LEU A 495 -12.39 -2.46 9.51
N ALA A 496 -13.37 -2.19 10.36
CA ALA A 496 -14.56 -3.02 10.44
C ALA A 496 -15.43 -2.80 9.20
N TRP A 497 -15.95 -3.89 8.63
CA TRP A 497 -16.79 -3.87 7.45
C TRP A 497 -17.95 -2.87 7.58
N ASP A 498 -18.30 -2.21 6.48
CA ASP A 498 -19.39 -1.24 6.44
C ASP A 498 -20.16 -1.37 5.12
N ALA A 499 -21.41 -1.84 5.21
CA ALA A 499 -22.30 -1.97 4.05
C ALA A 499 -22.70 -0.63 3.44
N GLY A 500 -22.58 0.47 4.18
CA GLY A 500 -22.95 1.82 3.73
C GLY A 500 -21.89 2.48 2.86
N LEU A 501 -20.70 1.89 2.72
CA LEU A 501 -19.65 2.46 1.87
C LEU A 501 -19.99 2.26 0.39
N PRO A 502 -19.80 3.30 -0.44
CA PRO A 502 -19.88 3.14 -1.88
C PRO A 502 -18.74 2.19 -2.32
N ARG A 503 -19.09 1.12 -3.02
CA ARG A 503 -18.16 0.08 -3.45
C ARG A 503 -17.46 -0.62 -2.25
N PRO A 504 -18.21 -1.36 -1.43
CA PRO A 504 -17.67 -2.00 -0.22
C PRO A 504 -16.46 -2.90 -0.50
N ASP A 505 -16.35 -3.49 -1.68
CA ASP A 505 -15.23 -4.36 -2.08
C ASP A 505 -13.89 -3.62 -2.22
N THR A 506 -13.93 -2.31 -2.46
CA THR A 506 -12.72 -1.48 -2.65
C THR A 506 -12.41 -0.58 -1.46
N THR A 507 -13.41 -0.27 -0.62
CA THR A 507 -13.29 0.65 0.51
C THR A 507 -13.23 -0.06 1.86
N ASN A 508 -13.77 -1.27 1.98
CA ASN A 508 -13.60 -2.13 3.12
C ASN A 508 -12.26 -2.88 3.05
N ASP A 509 -11.54 -2.93 4.16
CA ASP A 509 -10.31 -3.70 4.25
C ASP A 509 -10.60 -5.20 4.14
N ARG A 510 -10.11 -5.81 3.08
CA ARG A 510 -10.11 -7.26 2.89
C ARG A 510 -8.73 -7.79 3.28
N PHE A 511 -8.67 -8.78 4.14
CA PHE A 511 -7.42 -9.38 4.57
C PHE A 511 -7.42 -10.89 4.40
N TYR A 512 -6.26 -11.50 4.54
CA TYR A 512 -6.03 -12.93 4.34
C TYR A 512 -5.27 -13.53 5.51
N VAL A 513 -5.19 -14.86 5.53
CA VAL A 513 -4.37 -15.61 6.49
C VAL A 513 -3.36 -16.44 5.72
N HIS A 514 -2.10 -16.24 6.04
CA HIS A 514 -0.95 -16.97 5.50
C HIS A 514 -0.43 -17.95 6.55
N ILE A 515 -0.30 -19.22 6.18
CA ILE A 515 0.34 -20.23 7.01
C ILE A 515 1.77 -20.46 6.52
N ARG A 516 2.72 -20.39 7.44
CA ARG A 516 4.14 -20.48 7.16
C ARG A 516 4.82 -21.65 7.90
#